data_7ed171b2019e9f9c0c5e1fb6be246031
#
_entry.id   7ed171b2019e9f9c0c5e1fb6be246031
#
_cell.length_a   1.000
_cell.length_b   1.000
_cell.length_c   1.000
_cell.angle_alpha   90.00
_cell.angle_beta   90.00
_cell.angle_gamma   90.00
#
_symmetry.space_group_name_H-M   'P 1'
#
loop_
_entity.id
_entity.type
_entity.pdbx_description
1 polymer ?
#
loop_
_entity_poly.entity_id
_entity_poly.type
_entity_poly.pdbx_seq_one_letter_code
_entity_poly.pdbx_strand_id
1 'polypeptide(L)'
;PVFYNGYRGGKEISGPSDPDDAGAIGNVPAKTTTSVHALGIENMAQQCVQGRGVMIDLHAHIGRERVAVGYDRLMRILEQDRVVVEKGDMVLLHTGFAQMILEMNRHPDGHVLENACAALDGRDRRLLQWITDSGLAALIADNYAVEAHPAVSHDGCCATLPLHEHCLFKLGIPLGEIWHLTPLAVWLRSHKRSRFLLTAPPLRLPGAVGSPAAPVATV
;
A
#
# COMPACT_ATOMS: atom_id res chain seq x y z
N PRO A 1 -4.64 -18.71 -15.72
CA PRO A 1 -4.73 -18.03 -14.42
C PRO A 1 -5.78 -16.92 -14.44
N VAL A 2 -6.37 -16.64 -13.30
CA VAL A 2 -7.33 -15.55 -13.09
C VAL A 2 -6.63 -14.47 -12.25
N PHE A 3 -6.80 -13.23 -12.64
CA PHE A 3 -6.28 -12.04 -11.95
C PHE A 3 -7.41 -11.27 -11.27
N TYR A 4 -7.17 -10.04 -10.86
CA TYR A 4 -8.14 -9.18 -10.18
C TYR A 4 -9.48 -9.13 -10.92
N ASN A 5 -10.57 -9.11 -10.18
CA ASN A 5 -11.92 -9.00 -10.71
C ASN A 5 -12.29 -10.05 -11.79
N GLY A 6 -11.63 -11.21 -11.80
CA GLY A 6 -11.90 -12.30 -12.74
C GLY A 6 -11.29 -12.15 -14.13
N TYR A 7 -10.45 -11.13 -14.36
CA TYR A 7 -9.72 -10.99 -15.62
C TYR A 7 -8.78 -12.18 -15.85
N ARG A 8 -8.61 -12.59 -17.10
CA ARG A 8 -7.86 -13.78 -17.48
C ARG A 8 -6.53 -13.44 -18.11
N GLY A 9 -5.48 -14.10 -17.62
CA GLY A 9 -4.15 -14.02 -18.23
C GLY A 9 -4.14 -14.58 -19.66
N GLY A 10 -3.37 -13.97 -20.52
CA GLY A 10 -3.29 -14.29 -21.95
C GLY A 10 -4.34 -13.60 -22.81
N LYS A 11 -5.34 -12.97 -22.19
CA LYS A 11 -6.38 -12.22 -22.89
C LYS A 11 -6.39 -10.75 -22.49
N GLU A 12 -6.58 -10.45 -21.22
CA GLU A 12 -6.57 -9.09 -20.68
C GLU A 12 -5.21 -8.69 -20.08
N ILE A 13 -4.37 -9.68 -19.80
CA ILE A 13 -3.01 -9.48 -19.29
C ILE A 13 -2.09 -10.32 -20.15
N SER A 14 -1.15 -9.67 -20.85
CA SER A 14 -0.09 -10.30 -21.61
C SER A 14 1.19 -10.29 -20.78
N GLY A 15 1.86 -11.42 -20.68
CA GLY A 15 3.21 -11.50 -20.12
C GLY A 15 4.28 -11.50 -21.22
N PRO A 16 5.56 -11.50 -20.83
CA PRO A 16 6.64 -11.72 -21.77
C PRO A 16 6.47 -13.11 -22.42
N SER A 17 6.77 -13.21 -23.70
CA SER A 17 6.75 -14.50 -24.43
C SER A 17 7.89 -15.41 -24.00
N ASP A 18 8.96 -14.84 -23.48
CA ASP A 18 10.11 -15.54 -22.88
C ASP A 18 10.15 -15.22 -21.39
N PRO A 19 10.08 -16.24 -20.49
CA PRO A 19 10.17 -16.02 -19.06
C PRO A 19 11.47 -15.34 -18.59
N ASP A 20 12.56 -15.50 -19.36
CA ASP A 20 13.86 -14.92 -19.05
C ASP A 20 14.00 -13.46 -19.56
N ASP A 21 13.03 -12.99 -20.36
CA ASP A 21 12.98 -11.62 -20.88
C ASP A 21 12.09 -10.73 -20.01
N ALA A 22 12.55 -10.47 -18.78
CA ALA A 22 11.82 -9.71 -17.78
C ALA A 22 11.90 -8.18 -17.96
N GLY A 23 12.30 -7.70 -19.13
CA GLY A 23 12.42 -6.28 -19.43
C GLY A 23 13.84 -5.85 -19.81
N ALA A 24 14.07 -4.55 -19.94
CA ALA A 24 15.37 -4.00 -20.26
C ALA A 24 16.37 -4.20 -19.11
N ILE A 25 17.52 -4.77 -19.41
CA ILE A 25 18.63 -4.91 -18.46
C ILE A 25 19.79 -4.07 -18.95
N GLY A 26 20.14 -3.02 -18.22
CA GLY A 26 21.18 -2.07 -18.64
C GLY A 26 20.79 -1.35 -19.93
N ASN A 27 21.63 -1.50 -20.99
CA ASN A 27 21.40 -0.87 -22.31
C ASN A 27 20.74 -1.83 -23.32
N VAL A 28 20.31 -3.03 -22.88
CA VAL A 28 19.66 -4.00 -23.77
C VAL A 28 18.15 -3.79 -23.70
N PRO A 29 17.48 -3.40 -24.79
CA PRO A 29 16.03 -3.26 -24.80
C PRO A 29 15.35 -4.61 -24.55
N ALA A 30 14.23 -4.60 -23.83
CA ALA A 30 13.38 -5.78 -23.71
C ALA A 30 12.88 -6.23 -25.08
N LYS A 31 12.90 -7.53 -25.35
CA LYS A 31 12.33 -8.12 -26.56
C LYS A 31 10.82 -8.23 -26.48
N THR A 32 10.31 -8.47 -25.27
CA THR A 32 8.88 -8.57 -24.96
C THR A 32 8.56 -7.78 -23.72
N THR A 33 7.31 -7.40 -23.54
CA THR A 33 6.86 -6.64 -22.38
C THR A 33 5.54 -7.17 -21.85
N THR A 34 5.36 -7.08 -20.55
CA THR A 34 4.06 -7.32 -19.91
C THR A 34 3.15 -6.13 -20.16
N SER A 35 1.90 -6.39 -20.52
CA SER A 35 0.91 -5.35 -20.75
C SER A 35 -0.44 -5.77 -20.21
N VAL A 36 -1.13 -4.82 -19.59
CA VAL A 36 -2.52 -4.97 -19.14
C VAL A 36 -3.41 -3.92 -19.80
N HIS A 37 -4.69 -4.24 -19.96
CA HIS A 37 -5.65 -3.34 -20.58
C HIS A 37 -6.63 -2.78 -19.52
N ALA A 38 -7.66 -3.54 -19.19
CA ALA A 38 -8.68 -3.11 -18.23
C ALA A 38 -8.12 -2.86 -16.82
N LEU A 39 -7.03 -3.57 -16.43
CA LEU A 39 -6.34 -3.38 -15.15
C LEU A 39 -5.15 -2.42 -15.24
N GLY A 40 -4.97 -1.74 -16.38
CA GLY A 40 -3.87 -0.79 -16.55
C GLY A 40 -4.02 0.45 -15.67
N ILE A 41 -2.91 0.90 -15.11
CA ILE A 41 -2.86 2.06 -14.22
C ILE A 41 -3.28 3.36 -14.92
N GLU A 42 -3.18 3.42 -16.24
CA GLU A 42 -3.66 4.54 -17.05
C GLU A 42 -5.15 4.82 -16.87
N ASN A 43 -5.96 3.79 -16.58
CA ASN A 43 -7.39 3.95 -16.33
C ASN A 43 -7.63 4.74 -15.03
N MET A 44 -6.87 4.45 -13.96
CA MET A 44 -6.92 5.21 -12.72
C MET A 44 -6.36 6.63 -12.93
N ALA A 45 -5.26 6.77 -13.67
CA ALA A 45 -4.68 8.08 -13.99
C ALA A 45 -5.65 8.99 -14.77
N GLN A 46 -6.46 8.40 -15.65
CA GLN A 46 -7.45 9.14 -16.45
C GLN A 46 -8.63 9.62 -15.60
N GLN A 47 -9.05 8.87 -14.59
CA GLN A 47 -10.15 9.24 -13.69
C GLN A 47 -9.69 10.20 -12.57
N CYS A 48 -8.38 10.31 -12.36
CA CYS A 48 -7.76 10.97 -11.22
C CYS A 48 -8.10 10.27 -9.88
N VAL A 49 -7.29 10.53 -8.86
CA VAL A 49 -7.52 10.04 -7.49
C VAL A 49 -7.50 11.23 -6.56
N GLN A 50 -8.67 11.61 -6.08
CA GLN A 50 -8.83 12.71 -5.14
C GLN A 50 -9.97 12.40 -4.17
N GLY A 51 -9.77 12.70 -2.90
CA GLY A 51 -10.77 12.50 -1.88
C GLY A 51 -10.24 12.80 -0.48
N ARG A 52 -10.98 12.37 0.52
CA ARG A 52 -10.57 12.56 1.91
C ARG A 52 -9.49 11.54 2.27
N GLY A 53 -8.30 12.05 2.65
CA GLY A 53 -7.25 11.28 3.29
C GLY A 53 -7.46 11.21 4.80
N VAL A 54 -7.23 10.04 5.40
CA VAL A 54 -7.28 9.83 6.85
C VAL A 54 -5.97 9.20 7.31
N MET A 55 -5.23 9.91 8.16
CA MET A 55 -3.97 9.42 8.73
C MET A 55 -4.21 8.61 9.99
N ILE A 56 -3.61 7.43 10.06
CA ILE A 56 -3.45 6.62 11.26
C ILE A 56 -1.96 6.61 11.60
N ASP A 57 -1.59 7.24 12.70
CA ASP A 57 -0.18 7.41 13.07
C ASP A 57 0.31 6.26 13.96
N LEU A 58 0.60 5.12 13.34
CA LEU A 58 1.13 3.94 14.05
C LEU A 58 2.48 4.25 14.71
N HIS A 59 3.31 5.09 14.07
CA HIS A 59 4.61 5.45 14.60
C HIS A 59 4.54 6.19 15.93
N ALA A 60 3.53 7.02 16.14
CA ALA A 60 3.33 7.71 17.42
C ALA A 60 3.08 6.76 18.60
N HIS A 61 2.50 5.58 18.34
CA HIS A 61 2.15 4.60 19.36
C HIS A 61 3.16 3.45 19.50
N ILE A 62 3.94 3.18 18.47
CA ILE A 62 4.78 1.98 18.38
C ILE A 62 6.27 2.35 18.22
N GLY A 63 6.56 3.54 17.66
CA GLY A 63 7.91 3.90 17.28
C GLY A 63 8.41 3.05 16.11
N ARG A 64 9.68 2.66 16.17
CA ARG A 64 10.33 1.85 15.12
C ARG A 64 10.38 0.35 15.43
N GLU A 65 9.62 -0.10 16.41
CA GLU A 65 9.55 -1.52 16.75
C GLU A 65 8.87 -2.31 15.63
N ARG A 66 9.42 -3.49 15.30
CA ARG A 66 8.82 -4.40 14.35
C ARG A 66 7.61 -5.07 14.97
N VAL A 67 6.42 -4.68 14.55
CA VAL A 67 5.15 -5.17 15.09
C VAL A 67 4.16 -5.44 13.98
N ALA A 68 3.57 -6.64 13.97
CA ALA A 68 2.39 -6.92 13.18
C ALA A 68 1.14 -6.38 13.92
N VAL A 69 0.49 -5.39 13.34
CA VAL A 69 -0.67 -4.70 13.89
C VAL A 69 -1.95 -5.37 13.42
N GLY A 70 -2.58 -6.14 14.32
CA GLY A 70 -3.90 -6.73 14.11
C GLY A 70 -5.03 -5.79 14.49
N TYR A 71 -6.26 -6.28 14.33
CA TYR A 71 -7.51 -5.55 14.56
C TYR A 71 -7.58 -4.86 15.92
N ASP A 72 -7.37 -5.59 17.00
CA ASP A 72 -7.56 -5.04 18.36
C ASP A 72 -6.58 -3.89 18.67
N ARG A 73 -5.35 -3.97 18.16
CA ARG A 73 -4.37 -2.89 18.33
C ARG A 73 -4.73 -1.69 17.47
N LEU A 74 -5.14 -1.92 16.24
CA LEU A 74 -5.56 -0.85 15.33
C LEU A 74 -6.77 -0.10 15.89
N MET A 75 -7.80 -0.81 16.37
CA MET A 75 -8.99 -0.17 16.92
C MET A 75 -8.68 0.67 18.17
N ARG A 76 -7.79 0.20 19.04
CA ARG A 76 -7.34 1.01 20.19
C ARG A 76 -6.63 2.30 19.76
N ILE A 77 -5.80 2.25 18.74
CA ILE A 77 -5.14 3.44 18.21
C ILE A 77 -6.17 4.41 17.63
N LEU A 78 -7.10 3.93 16.83
CA LEU A 78 -8.18 4.74 16.27
C LEU A 78 -9.00 5.43 17.36
N GLU A 79 -9.34 4.71 18.43
CA GLU A 79 -10.08 5.24 19.57
C GLU A 79 -9.29 6.30 20.34
N GLN A 80 -8.03 6.02 20.66
CA GLN A 80 -7.14 6.94 21.38
C GLN A 80 -6.94 8.26 20.62
N ASP A 81 -6.74 8.18 19.32
CA ASP A 81 -6.51 9.34 18.46
C ASP A 81 -7.83 9.96 17.95
N ARG A 82 -8.97 9.37 18.27
CA ARG A 82 -10.30 9.79 17.80
C ARG A 82 -10.37 9.83 16.28
N VAL A 83 -9.72 8.88 15.62
CA VAL A 83 -9.73 8.76 14.17
C VAL A 83 -10.95 7.93 13.76
N VAL A 84 -11.73 8.47 12.84
CA VAL A 84 -12.88 7.79 12.25
C VAL A 84 -12.63 7.61 10.77
N VAL A 85 -12.68 6.35 10.33
CA VAL A 85 -12.62 5.97 8.91
C VAL A 85 -14.06 5.84 8.40
N GLU A 86 -14.35 6.50 7.31
CA GLU A 86 -15.67 6.47 6.67
C GLU A 86 -15.56 5.90 5.26
N LYS A 87 -16.68 5.47 4.73
CA LYS A 87 -16.74 4.93 3.35
C LYS A 87 -16.20 5.95 2.34
N GLY A 88 -15.29 5.50 1.49
CA GLY A 88 -14.64 6.31 0.47
C GLY A 88 -13.35 7.00 0.93
N ASP A 89 -12.94 6.84 2.19
CA ASP A 89 -11.67 7.39 2.67
C ASP A 89 -10.47 6.69 2.05
N MET A 90 -9.44 7.46 1.79
CA MET A 90 -8.10 6.93 1.55
C MET A 90 -7.35 6.91 2.87
N VAL A 91 -7.08 5.70 3.38
CA VAL A 91 -6.44 5.51 4.69
C VAL A 91 -4.93 5.46 4.52
N LEU A 92 -4.22 6.29 5.29
CA LEU A 92 -2.76 6.37 5.27
C LEU A 92 -2.19 5.91 6.61
N LEU A 93 -1.29 4.95 6.58
CA LEU A 93 -0.61 4.38 7.74
C LEU A 93 0.81 4.94 7.85
N HIS A 94 1.07 5.79 8.83
CA HIS A 94 2.40 6.30 9.11
C HIS A 94 3.12 5.36 10.06
N THR A 95 4.17 4.69 9.61
CA THR A 95 4.97 3.74 10.38
C THR A 95 6.36 4.27 10.71
N GLY A 96 6.80 5.33 10.01
CA GLY A 96 8.14 5.91 10.11
C GLY A 96 9.19 5.22 9.23
N PHE A 97 8.79 4.21 8.45
CA PHE A 97 9.71 3.41 7.65
C PHE A 97 10.37 4.20 6.52
N ALA A 98 9.62 4.98 5.75
CA ALA A 98 10.18 5.79 4.68
C ALA A 98 11.15 6.86 5.21
N GLN A 99 10.87 7.44 6.38
CA GLN A 99 11.79 8.35 7.05
C GLN A 99 13.10 7.65 7.44
N MET A 100 13.02 6.43 7.94
CA MET A 100 14.20 5.63 8.28
C MET A 100 15.06 5.33 7.04
N ILE A 101 14.45 5.02 5.90
CA ILE A 101 15.18 4.84 4.62
C ILE A 101 15.95 6.13 4.25
N LEU A 102 15.31 7.28 4.36
CA LEU A 102 15.95 8.56 4.06
C LEU A 102 17.13 8.86 4.99
N GLU A 103 17.01 8.51 6.26
CA GLU A 103 18.09 8.67 7.25
C GLU A 103 19.31 7.80 6.95
N MET A 104 19.12 6.65 6.30
CA MET A 104 20.23 5.79 5.87
C MET A 104 21.11 6.42 4.79
N ASN A 105 20.62 7.44 4.09
CA ASN A 105 21.40 8.32 3.19
C ASN A 105 22.42 7.58 2.30
N ARG A 106 21.95 6.67 1.45
CA ARG A 106 22.74 5.84 0.52
C ARG A 106 23.58 4.72 1.18
N HIS A 107 23.43 4.50 2.47
CA HIS A 107 24.04 3.39 3.20
C HIS A 107 22.94 2.48 3.79
N PRO A 108 22.18 1.75 2.92
CA PRO A 108 21.07 0.92 3.39
C PRO A 108 21.58 -0.24 4.24
N ASP A 109 20.91 -0.47 5.36
CA ASP A 109 21.11 -1.64 6.19
C ASP A 109 19.89 -2.56 6.05
N GLY A 110 20.06 -3.65 5.28
CA GLY A 110 18.98 -4.62 5.01
C GLY A 110 18.44 -5.26 6.28
N HIS A 111 19.31 -5.57 7.25
CA HIS A 111 18.88 -6.18 8.50
C HIS A 111 18.00 -5.22 9.34
N VAL A 112 18.34 -3.95 9.37
CA VAL A 112 17.50 -2.94 10.05
C VAL A 112 16.18 -2.77 9.33
N LEU A 113 16.19 -2.71 8.00
CA LEU A 113 14.97 -2.56 7.19
C LEU A 113 14.00 -3.73 7.37
N GLU A 114 14.50 -4.95 7.45
CA GLU A 114 13.67 -6.14 7.66
C GLU A 114 13.07 -6.24 9.06
N ASN A 115 13.71 -5.64 10.06
CA ASN A 115 13.38 -5.79 11.47
C ASN A 115 12.86 -4.50 12.13
N ALA A 116 12.42 -3.53 11.37
CA ALA A 116 11.93 -2.26 11.89
C ALA A 116 10.50 -1.94 11.45
N CYS A 117 9.89 -1.06 12.23
CA CYS A 117 8.60 -0.42 12.01
C CYS A 117 7.39 -1.37 12.00
N ALA A 118 6.24 -0.80 12.27
CA ALA A 118 4.97 -1.51 12.25
C ALA A 118 4.52 -1.84 10.82
N ALA A 119 3.77 -2.92 10.69
CA ALA A 119 3.06 -3.29 9.48
C ALA A 119 1.74 -3.95 9.87
N LEU A 120 0.74 -3.98 9.00
CA LEU A 120 -0.52 -4.65 9.31
C LEU A 120 -0.35 -6.16 9.37
N ASP A 121 -1.12 -6.83 10.22
CA ASP A 121 -1.22 -8.30 10.23
C ASP A 121 -2.24 -8.76 9.20
N GLY A 122 -1.77 -9.07 7.99
CA GLY A 122 -2.64 -9.57 6.91
C GLY A 122 -3.28 -10.94 7.20
N ARG A 123 -2.89 -11.64 8.29
CA ARG A 123 -3.54 -12.89 8.74
C ARG A 123 -4.70 -12.66 9.67
N ASP A 124 -4.84 -11.48 10.27
CA ASP A 124 -5.93 -11.18 11.17
C ASP A 124 -7.25 -11.02 10.40
N ARG A 125 -8.12 -12.03 10.52
CA ARG A 125 -9.42 -12.06 9.83
C ARG A 125 -10.32 -10.89 10.24
N ARG A 126 -10.23 -10.41 11.47
CA ARG A 126 -11.03 -9.28 11.95
C ARG A 126 -10.55 -7.97 11.32
N LEU A 127 -9.24 -7.84 11.10
CA LEU A 127 -8.67 -6.71 10.38
C LEU A 127 -9.12 -6.72 8.91
N LEU A 128 -9.04 -7.86 8.23
CA LEU A 128 -9.51 -7.98 6.85
C LEU A 128 -11.02 -7.69 6.73
N GLN A 129 -11.82 -8.17 7.69
CA GLN A 129 -13.25 -7.87 7.73
C GLN A 129 -13.51 -6.38 7.95
N TRP A 130 -12.76 -5.72 8.85
CA TRP A 130 -12.86 -4.28 9.05
C TRP A 130 -12.54 -3.48 7.79
N ILE A 131 -11.51 -3.88 7.03
CA ILE A 131 -11.19 -3.26 5.73
C ILE A 131 -12.39 -3.38 4.78
N THR A 132 -13.03 -4.54 4.72
CA THR A 132 -14.24 -4.76 3.91
C THR A 132 -15.38 -3.85 4.35
N ASP A 133 -15.69 -3.82 5.64
CA ASP A 133 -16.86 -3.14 6.19
C ASP A 133 -16.71 -1.62 6.21
N SER A 134 -15.47 -1.12 6.35
CA SER A 134 -15.20 0.32 6.32
C SER A 134 -15.49 0.96 4.96
N GLY A 135 -15.38 0.19 3.88
CA GLY A 135 -15.57 0.68 2.52
C GLY A 135 -14.54 1.73 2.11
N LEU A 136 -13.35 1.69 2.69
CA LEU A 136 -12.25 2.59 2.31
C LEU A 136 -11.90 2.44 0.82
N ALA A 137 -11.46 3.53 0.20
CA ALA A 137 -11.19 3.60 -1.24
C ALA A 137 -9.74 3.23 -1.60
N ALA A 138 -8.81 3.43 -0.68
CA ALA A 138 -7.40 3.07 -0.85
C ALA A 138 -6.76 2.84 0.52
N LEU A 139 -5.78 1.95 0.59
CA LEU A 139 -4.97 1.71 1.78
C LEU A 139 -3.50 1.96 1.44
N ILE A 140 -2.89 2.90 2.15
CA ILE A 140 -1.58 3.46 1.81
C ILE A 140 -0.68 3.39 3.04
N ALA A 141 0.60 3.08 2.86
CA ALA A 141 1.58 3.10 3.94
C ALA A 141 2.90 3.71 3.49
N ASP A 142 3.71 4.11 4.47
CA ASP A 142 5.09 4.54 4.25
C ASP A 142 6.08 3.38 4.33
N ASN A 143 5.62 2.16 4.61
CA ASN A 143 6.41 0.93 4.53
C ASN A 143 6.24 0.23 3.17
N TYR A 144 7.05 -0.79 2.92
CA TYR A 144 6.84 -1.72 1.82
C TYR A 144 5.77 -2.76 2.22
N ALA A 145 4.96 -3.18 1.27
CA ALA A 145 3.93 -4.21 1.40
C ALA A 145 2.71 -3.87 2.26
N VAL A 146 2.62 -2.70 2.92
CA VAL A 146 1.52 -2.32 3.84
C VAL A 146 1.37 -3.30 5.01
N GLU A 147 1.41 -4.61 4.73
CA GLU A 147 1.34 -5.71 5.69
C GLU A 147 2.72 -6.27 6.08
N ALA A 148 2.76 -7.06 7.12
CA ALA A 148 3.98 -7.74 7.55
C ALA A 148 4.45 -8.74 6.47
N HIS A 149 5.71 -8.59 6.04
CA HIS A 149 6.36 -9.51 5.13
C HIS A 149 7.69 -10.00 5.72
N PRO A 150 7.92 -11.32 5.82
CA PRO A 150 6.92 -12.37 5.54
C PRO A 150 5.69 -12.25 6.44
N ALA A 151 4.55 -12.69 5.93
CA ALA A 151 3.32 -12.70 6.71
C ALA A 151 3.49 -13.58 7.97
N VAL A 152 2.75 -13.26 9.03
CA VAL A 152 2.73 -14.08 10.26
C VAL A 152 2.49 -15.54 9.88
N SER A 153 3.30 -16.45 10.43
CA SER A 153 3.21 -17.88 10.09
C SER A 153 1.83 -18.46 10.42
N HIS A 154 1.33 -19.30 9.53
CA HIS A 154 0.03 -19.94 9.65
C HIS A 154 0.09 -21.34 9.06
N ASP A 155 -0.56 -22.29 9.70
CA ASP A 155 -0.68 -23.66 9.19
C ASP A 155 -1.62 -23.69 7.98
N GLY A 156 -1.21 -24.37 6.91
CA GLY A 156 -1.99 -24.57 5.70
C GLY A 156 -1.56 -23.74 4.49
N CYS A 157 -2.25 -23.94 3.38
CA CYS A 157 -2.02 -23.22 2.13
C CYS A 157 -2.69 -21.84 2.17
N CYS A 158 -1.90 -20.80 2.01
CA CYS A 158 -2.41 -19.43 2.02
C CYS A 158 -1.48 -18.47 1.25
N ALA A 159 -2.02 -17.31 0.85
CA ALA A 159 -1.27 -16.29 0.16
C ALA A 159 -0.04 -15.84 0.98
N THR A 160 1.05 -15.55 0.30
CA THR A 160 2.25 -14.96 0.91
C THR A 160 1.99 -13.55 1.43
N LEU A 161 1.11 -12.83 0.73
CA LEU A 161 0.64 -11.49 1.07
C LEU A 161 -0.89 -11.51 1.16
N PRO A 162 -1.47 -11.94 2.29
CA PRO A 162 -2.92 -12.12 2.43
C PRO A 162 -3.72 -10.82 2.38
N LEU A 163 -3.17 -9.70 2.82
CA LEU A 163 -3.83 -8.39 2.72
C LEU A 163 -3.85 -7.91 1.26
N HIS A 164 -2.78 -8.16 0.48
CA HIS A 164 -2.78 -7.91 -0.97
C HIS A 164 -3.85 -8.74 -1.67
N GLU A 165 -3.95 -10.03 -1.36
CA GLU A 165 -5.02 -10.87 -1.89
C GLU A 165 -6.39 -10.29 -1.54
N HIS A 166 -6.58 -9.86 -0.31
CA HIS A 166 -7.85 -9.32 0.16
C HIS A 166 -8.18 -7.98 -0.52
N CYS A 167 -7.27 -7.02 -0.48
CA CYS A 167 -7.50 -5.68 -1.02
C CYS A 167 -7.55 -5.68 -2.55
N LEU A 168 -6.50 -6.14 -3.20
CA LEU A 168 -6.36 -6.03 -4.65
C LEU A 168 -7.26 -7.03 -5.38
N PHE A 169 -7.22 -8.32 -4.98
CA PHE A 169 -7.91 -9.37 -5.71
C PHE A 169 -9.39 -9.47 -5.35
N LYS A 170 -9.75 -9.45 -4.07
CA LYS A 170 -11.14 -9.65 -3.63
C LYS A 170 -11.97 -8.37 -3.66
N LEU A 171 -11.38 -7.22 -3.27
CA LEU A 171 -12.12 -5.97 -3.10
C LEU A 171 -11.86 -4.94 -4.20
N GLY A 172 -10.75 -5.05 -4.94
CA GLY A 172 -10.34 -4.03 -5.91
C GLY A 172 -9.88 -2.73 -5.27
N ILE A 173 -9.43 -2.77 -4.01
CA ILE A 173 -8.89 -1.63 -3.28
C ILE A 173 -7.41 -1.49 -3.62
N PRO A 174 -6.95 -0.35 -4.20
CA PRO A 174 -5.54 -0.12 -4.48
C PRO A 174 -4.72 0.03 -3.20
N LEU A 175 -3.47 -0.43 -3.26
CA LEU A 175 -2.47 -0.25 -2.22
C LEU A 175 -1.42 0.77 -2.66
N GLY A 176 -1.02 1.64 -1.72
CA GLY A 176 0.09 2.56 -1.89
C GLY A 176 1.23 2.22 -0.91
N GLU A 177 2.47 2.26 -1.39
CA GLU A 177 3.64 1.84 -0.61
C GLU A 177 4.77 2.84 -0.70
N ILE A 178 5.62 2.87 0.34
CA ILE A 178 6.83 3.72 0.41
C ILE A 178 6.51 5.22 0.22
N TRP A 179 5.35 5.69 0.69
CA TRP A 179 5.07 7.12 0.67
C TRP A 179 5.77 7.82 1.83
N HIS A 180 6.40 8.98 1.59
CA HIS A 180 7.04 9.72 2.67
C HIS A 180 6.00 10.50 3.48
N LEU A 181 5.41 9.84 4.49
CA LEU A 181 4.27 10.38 5.27
C LEU A 181 4.71 11.19 6.50
N THR A 182 5.94 11.11 6.94
CA THR A 182 6.41 11.72 8.20
C THR A 182 6.15 13.23 8.30
N PRO A 183 6.42 14.06 7.28
CA PRO A 183 6.13 15.50 7.39
C PRO A 183 4.65 15.79 7.59
N LEU A 184 3.79 15.06 6.87
CA LEU A 184 2.34 15.19 7.00
C LEU A 184 1.85 14.72 8.39
N ALA A 185 2.32 13.58 8.87
CA ALA A 185 1.95 13.03 10.17
C ALA A 185 2.34 13.99 11.32
N VAL A 186 3.54 14.59 11.26
CA VAL A 186 4.01 15.59 12.25
C VAL A 186 3.10 16.81 12.22
N TRP A 187 2.77 17.34 11.04
CA TRP A 187 1.89 18.50 10.92
C TRP A 187 0.49 18.20 11.46
N LEU A 188 -0.13 17.10 11.05
CA LEU A 188 -1.47 16.71 11.49
C LEU A 188 -1.54 16.54 13.01
N ARG A 189 -0.54 15.89 13.60
CA ARG A 189 -0.46 15.70 15.07
C ARG A 189 -0.37 17.02 15.80
N SER A 190 0.46 17.96 15.33
CA SER A 190 0.62 19.28 15.96
C SER A 190 -0.68 20.12 15.90
N HIS A 191 -1.52 19.87 14.90
CA HIS A 191 -2.81 20.55 14.72
C HIS A 191 -4.01 19.72 15.22
N LYS A 192 -3.76 18.58 15.87
CA LYS A 192 -4.81 17.66 16.37
C LYS A 192 -5.83 17.27 15.30
N ARG A 193 -5.31 16.99 14.10
CA ARG A 193 -6.09 16.59 12.92
C ARG A 193 -5.63 15.24 12.42
N SER A 194 -6.56 14.49 11.84
CA SER A 194 -6.27 13.22 11.14
C SER A 194 -6.74 13.23 9.68
N ARG A 195 -7.48 14.26 9.28
CA ARG A 195 -8.14 14.35 7.97
C ARG A 195 -7.59 15.51 7.15
N PHE A 196 -7.51 15.29 5.84
CA PHE A 196 -7.03 16.27 4.86
C PHE A 196 -7.58 15.95 3.48
N LEU A 197 -7.44 16.86 2.54
CA LEU A 197 -7.69 16.57 1.13
C LEU A 197 -6.46 15.89 0.54
N LEU A 198 -6.63 14.70 -0.03
CA LEU A 198 -5.58 13.98 -0.74
C LEU A 198 -5.86 13.97 -2.24
N THR A 199 -4.89 14.39 -3.04
CA THR A 199 -4.85 14.19 -4.49
C THR A 199 -3.65 13.32 -4.80
N ALA A 200 -3.85 12.14 -5.38
CA ALA A 200 -2.80 11.15 -5.56
C ALA A 200 -2.86 10.48 -6.95
N PRO A 201 -2.73 11.26 -8.03
CA PRO A 201 -2.77 10.69 -9.36
C PRO A 201 -1.57 9.77 -9.59
N PRO A 202 -1.78 8.53 -10.06
CA PRO A 202 -0.69 7.73 -10.59
C PRO A 202 -0.19 8.33 -11.91
N LEU A 203 1.00 7.95 -12.34
CA LEU A 203 1.48 8.28 -13.67
C LEU A 203 0.63 7.57 -14.72
N ARG A 204 0.38 8.24 -15.84
CA ARG A 204 -0.32 7.63 -16.98
C ARG A 204 0.65 6.77 -17.78
N LEU A 205 0.78 5.52 -17.39
CA LEU A 205 1.65 4.52 -18.02
C LEU A 205 0.82 3.44 -18.71
N PRO A 206 0.47 3.60 -19.99
CA PRO A 206 -0.38 2.63 -20.70
C PRO A 206 0.21 1.22 -20.65
N GLY A 207 -0.63 0.27 -20.23
CA GLY A 207 -0.27 -1.14 -20.13
C GLY A 207 0.46 -1.53 -18.84
N ALA A 208 0.82 -0.59 -17.95
CA ALA A 208 1.43 -0.92 -16.67
C ALA A 208 0.38 -1.30 -15.61
N VAL A 209 0.72 -2.22 -14.70
CA VAL A 209 -0.15 -2.64 -13.59
C VAL A 209 -0.11 -1.70 -12.39
N GLY A 210 0.88 -0.83 -12.33
CA GLY A 210 1.09 0.14 -11.27
C GLY A 210 2.08 1.21 -11.69
N SER A 211 2.21 2.24 -10.88
CA SER A 211 3.16 3.34 -11.10
C SER A 211 3.50 4.05 -9.80
N PRO A 212 4.57 4.83 -9.77
CA PRO A 212 4.70 5.88 -8.77
C PRO A 212 3.47 6.79 -8.79
N ALA A 213 3.09 7.31 -7.64
CA ALA A 213 2.11 8.37 -7.51
C ALA A 213 2.80 9.69 -7.14
N ALA A 214 2.16 10.81 -7.46
CA ALA A 214 2.59 12.14 -7.06
C ALA A 214 1.57 12.72 -6.04
N PRO A 215 1.56 12.22 -4.77
CA PRO A 215 0.54 12.60 -3.81
C PRO A 215 0.75 14.02 -3.30
N VAL A 216 -0.35 14.75 -3.18
CA VAL A 216 -0.42 16.09 -2.56
C VAL A 216 -1.47 16.05 -1.47
N ALA A 217 -1.05 16.31 -0.23
CA ALA A 217 -1.95 16.49 0.90
C ALA A 217 -2.17 17.99 1.15
N THR A 218 -3.42 18.43 1.06
CA THR A 218 -3.83 19.80 1.42
C THR A 218 -4.43 19.77 2.83
N VAL A 219 -3.82 20.49 3.76
CA VAL A 219 -4.11 20.51 5.19
C VAL A 219 -4.66 21.83 5.68
#